data_73463a9546d5f4f6d140d84913b217e9
#
_entry.id   73463a9546d5f4f6d140d84913b217e9
#
_cell.length_a   1.000
_cell.length_b   1.000
_cell.length_c   1.000
_cell.angle_alpha   90.00
_cell.angle_beta   90.00
_cell.angle_gamma   90.00
#
_symmetry.space_group_name_H-M   'P 1'
#
loop_
_entity.id
_entity.type
_entity.pdbx_description
1 polymer ?
#
loop_
_entity_poly.entity_id
_entity_poly.type
_entity_poly.pdbx_seq_one_letter_code
_entity_poly.pdbx_strand_id
1 'polypeptide(L)'
;MKARLGPIALLAGLLSTPAVAQDPQLSQFYASPMYLNPALTGNTYQDRLQLNYRLQWAGIPPGFETYAVGWDHRAAQVNSGVGVMVMHDRAGSNGLSFTQASAAYSYEARIDRKRAMRGGLRLGYTQRSFDPDNFLFADQVIRDNASTSLESGLIERVSYFDVSAGGLYFTEAFWAGFSVNHLNRPDQSLQSDGEARLPMRTSVHLGHRIPLDGLSVGRSRTELTLAAHYKAQGKWDQLDVGGYLHLEQVSFGLWYRGLPGIKAYAPGYPNDDAVILMAGFETDRQWTFIYSYDITVSWLARSSGGAHELSVRYEWPRRTKNRKAKIVPCPKF
;
A
#
# COMPACT_ATOMS: atom_id res chain seq x y z
N MET A 1 8.24 -41.75 -43.58
CA MET A 1 7.09 -41.09 -42.91
C MET A 1 7.46 -39.68 -42.55
N LYS A 2 6.96 -38.69 -43.28
CA LYS A 2 7.24 -37.26 -43.00
C LYS A 2 6.19 -36.75 -42.01
N ALA A 3 6.58 -36.53 -40.74
CA ALA A 3 5.72 -35.89 -39.75
C ALA A 3 5.55 -34.43 -40.12
N ARG A 4 4.31 -34.03 -40.38
CA ARG A 4 3.90 -32.63 -40.55
C ARG A 4 3.84 -31.97 -39.16
N LEU A 5 4.84 -31.19 -38.79
CA LEU A 5 4.76 -30.27 -37.69
C LEU A 5 3.82 -29.13 -38.11
N GLY A 6 2.60 -29.20 -37.60
CA GLY A 6 1.54 -28.24 -37.85
C GLY A 6 1.72 -26.93 -37.07
N PRO A 7 0.84 -25.95 -37.24
CA PRO A 7 1.02 -24.53 -36.97
C PRO A 7 0.91 -24.13 -35.49
N ILE A 8 1.35 -24.97 -34.57
CA ILE A 8 1.30 -24.65 -33.09
C ILE A 8 2.40 -23.67 -32.67
N ALA A 9 3.51 -23.59 -33.46
CA ALA A 9 4.62 -22.71 -33.14
C ALA A 9 4.37 -21.21 -33.41
N LEU A 10 3.30 -20.85 -34.14
CA LEU A 10 3.00 -19.47 -34.50
C LEU A 10 2.10 -18.73 -33.48
N LEU A 11 1.50 -19.45 -32.54
CA LEU A 11 0.57 -18.86 -31.53
C LEU A 11 1.26 -18.44 -30.24
N ALA A 12 2.48 -18.90 -30.01
CA ALA A 12 3.25 -18.55 -28.78
C ALA A 12 3.89 -17.15 -28.82
N GLY A 13 4.02 -16.54 -30.01
CA GLY A 13 4.68 -15.24 -30.17
C GLY A 13 3.79 -14.00 -29.96
N LEU A 14 2.49 -14.15 -29.70
CA LEU A 14 1.54 -13.03 -29.67
C LEU A 14 1.07 -12.59 -28.28
N LEU A 15 1.62 -13.15 -27.20
CA LEU A 15 1.18 -12.85 -25.83
C LEU A 15 2.26 -12.19 -24.95
N SER A 16 3.25 -11.54 -25.52
CA SER A 16 4.14 -10.66 -24.75
C SER A 16 3.42 -9.35 -24.40
N THR A 17 2.42 -9.44 -23.52
CA THR A 17 1.93 -8.22 -22.83
C THR A 17 3.04 -7.76 -21.88
N PRO A 18 3.49 -6.50 -21.95
CA PRO A 18 4.46 -6.00 -21.00
C PRO A 18 3.89 -6.20 -19.59
N ALA A 19 4.58 -6.97 -18.76
CA ALA A 19 4.25 -7.13 -17.34
C ALA A 19 4.56 -5.81 -16.66
N VAL A 20 3.54 -4.98 -16.45
CA VAL A 20 3.68 -3.74 -15.68
C VAL A 20 3.67 -4.13 -14.21
N ALA A 21 4.79 -3.95 -13.54
CA ALA A 21 4.89 -4.20 -12.10
C ALA A 21 4.01 -3.20 -11.34
N GLN A 22 3.23 -3.71 -10.40
CA GLN A 22 2.43 -2.91 -9.46
C GLN A 22 3.27 -2.56 -8.24
N ASP A 23 2.91 -1.46 -7.59
CA ASP A 23 3.50 -1.08 -6.31
C ASP A 23 3.12 -2.06 -5.21
N PRO A 24 3.96 -2.18 -4.14
CA PRO A 24 3.63 -2.95 -2.96
C PRO A 24 2.25 -2.59 -2.40
N GLN A 25 1.49 -3.60 -2.00
CA GLN A 25 0.14 -3.42 -1.49
C GLN A 25 0.09 -3.65 0.00
N LEU A 26 -0.57 -2.75 0.73
CA LEU A 26 -0.93 -2.90 2.13
C LEU A 26 -2.45 -2.93 2.26
N SER A 27 -2.99 -3.86 3.04
CA SER A 27 -4.41 -3.93 3.37
C SER A 27 -4.76 -2.98 4.52
N GLN A 28 -3.81 -2.79 5.44
CA GLN A 28 -3.90 -1.83 6.53
C GLN A 28 -3.38 -0.44 6.09
N PHE A 29 -3.91 0.10 4.99
CA PHE A 29 -3.38 1.32 4.36
C PHE A 29 -3.41 2.54 5.29
N TYR A 30 -4.34 2.63 6.25
CA TYR A 30 -4.33 3.69 7.27
C TYR A 30 -3.26 3.48 8.35
N ALA A 31 -2.72 2.26 8.52
CA ALA A 31 -1.59 2.00 9.42
C ALA A 31 -0.26 2.47 8.81
N SER A 32 -0.21 2.74 7.49
CA SER A 32 0.93 3.33 6.80
C SER A 32 0.55 4.65 6.09
N PRO A 33 0.20 5.71 6.86
CA PRO A 33 -0.40 6.92 6.32
C PRO A 33 0.48 7.68 5.34
N MET A 34 1.81 7.73 5.52
CA MET A 34 2.72 8.38 4.57
C MET A 34 2.78 7.66 3.22
N TYR A 35 2.53 6.34 3.20
CA TYR A 35 2.43 5.57 1.96
C TYR A 35 1.08 5.80 1.27
N LEU A 36 0.01 5.91 2.04
CA LEU A 36 -1.33 6.19 1.52
C LEU A 36 -1.41 7.57 0.87
N ASN A 37 -0.96 8.61 1.61
CA ASN A 37 -1.06 10.00 1.16
C ASN A 37 -0.02 10.86 1.88
N PRO A 38 0.88 11.55 1.17
CA PRO A 38 1.86 12.44 1.79
C PRO A 38 1.26 13.53 2.69
N ALA A 39 0.02 13.96 2.43
CA ALA A 39 -0.68 14.93 3.26
C ALA A 39 -1.00 14.42 4.67
N LEU A 40 -0.90 13.10 4.92
CA LEU A 40 -1.09 12.50 6.24
C LEU A 40 0.19 12.52 7.11
N THR A 41 1.32 12.97 6.57
CA THR A 41 2.57 13.12 7.32
C THR A 41 2.39 14.07 8.50
N GLY A 42 2.81 13.69 9.70
CA GLY A 42 2.61 14.48 10.91
C GLY A 42 1.14 14.59 11.34
N ASN A 43 0.23 13.76 10.84
CA ASN A 43 -1.14 13.67 11.33
C ASN A 43 -1.20 12.84 12.62
N THR A 44 -0.46 13.27 13.59
CA THR A 44 -0.29 12.67 14.93
C THR A 44 -0.28 13.78 16.00
N TYR A 45 -0.26 13.40 17.27
CA TYR A 45 -0.19 14.38 18.36
C TYR A 45 1.18 15.02 18.49
N GLN A 46 2.25 14.25 18.32
CA GLN A 46 3.64 14.71 18.42
C GLN A 46 4.53 13.93 17.44
N ASP A 47 4.96 12.76 17.82
CA ASP A 47 5.71 11.82 17.00
C ASP A 47 4.91 10.53 16.85
N ARG A 48 5.13 9.83 15.74
CA ARG A 48 4.58 8.50 15.50
C ARG A 48 5.64 7.63 14.86
N LEU A 49 5.83 6.44 15.41
CA LEU A 49 6.57 5.35 14.79
C LEU A 49 5.57 4.31 14.29
N GLN A 50 5.80 3.77 13.12
CA GLN A 50 4.97 2.73 12.51
C GLN A 50 5.83 1.65 11.87
N LEU A 51 5.42 0.41 12.06
CA LEU A 51 6.04 -0.79 11.51
C LEU A 51 4.94 -1.59 10.84
N ASN A 52 5.15 -2.01 9.60
CA ASN A 52 4.23 -2.86 8.87
C ASN A 52 5.00 -4.06 8.30
N TYR A 53 4.43 -5.25 8.44
CA TYR A 53 4.88 -6.48 7.80
C TYR A 53 3.69 -7.14 7.10
N ARG A 54 3.88 -7.51 5.84
CA ARG A 54 2.87 -8.21 5.06
C ARG A 54 3.49 -9.41 4.36
N LEU A 55 2.84 -10.56 4.50
CA LEU A 55 3.10 -11.78 3.75
C LEU A 55 1.89 -12.07 2.89
N GLN A 56 2.03 -11.94 1.58
CA GLN A 56 0.96 -12.21 0.63
C GLN A 56 1.20 -13.54 -0.09
N TRP A 57 0.13 -14.29 -0.27
CA TRP A 57 0.12 -15.63 -0.90
C TRP A 57 1.00 -16.63 -0.16
N ALA A 58 0.78 -16.74 1.14
CA ALA A 58 1.53 -17.65 2.02
C ALA A 58 1.45 -19.13 1.58
N GLY A 59 0.44 -19.50 0.79
CA GLY A 59 0.28 -20.85 0.22
C GLY A 59 1.12 -21.12 -1.04
N ILE A 60 1.79 -20.10 -1.60
CA ILE A 60 2.61 -20.21 -2.82
C ILE A 60 4.04 -19.79 -2.45
N PRO A 61 4.88 -20.70 -1.93
CA PRO A 61 6.25 -20.33 -1.54
C PRO A 61 7.18 -20.16 -2.76
N PRO A 62 8.09 -19.18 -2.69
CA PRO A 62 8.12 -18.09 -1.74
C PRO A 62 7.08 -17.02 -2.10
N GLY A 63 6.28 -16.61 -1.09
CA GLY A 63 5.29 -15.56 -1.24
C GLY A 63 5.89 -14.16 -1.47
N PHE A 64 5.03 -13.14 -1.44
CA PHE A 64 5.46 -11.75 -1.48
C PHE A 64 5.59 -11.23 -0.06
N GLU A 65 6.72 -10.61 0.25
CA GLU A 65 6.99 -10.05 1.57
C GLU A 65 7.23 -8.55 1.48
N THR A 66 6.47 -7.78 2.25
CA THR A 66 6.61 -6.34 2.35
C THR A 66 6.92 -5.93 3.79
N TYR A 67 7.94 -5.12 3.97
CA TYR A 67 8.33 -4.49 5.23
C TYR A 67 8.28 -2.98 5.06
N ALA A 68 7.69 -2.27 6.01
CA ALA A 68 7.72 -0.81 6.02
C ALA A 68 7.96 -0.29 7.45
N VAL A 69 8.84 0.71 7.55
CA VAL A 69 9.13 1.44 8.79
C VAL A 69 9.00 2.91 8.50
N GLY A 70 8.22 3.62 9.30
CA GLY A 70 8.02 5.04 9.14
C GLY A 70 8.06 5.76 10.48
N TRP A 71 8.63 6.97 10.48
CA TRP A 71 8.53 7.92 11.57
C TRP A 71 8.05 9.26 11.03
N ASP A 72 7.12 9.87 11.74
CA ASP A 72 6.66 11.21 11.40
C ASP A 72 6.41 12.06 12.66
N HIS A 73 6.65 13.36 12.49
CA HIS A 73 6.58 14.37 13.52
C HIS A 73 5.62 15.49 13.15
N ARG A 74 4.83 15.95 14.13
CA ARG A 74 3.99 17.14 14.01
C ARG A 74 4.69 18.38 14.53
N ALA A 75 5.09 19.26 13.64
CA ALA A 75 5.59 20.59 13.97
C ALA A 75 4.41 21.58 14.13
N ALA A 76 3.70 21.48 15.26
CA ALA A 76 2.45 22.21 15.50
C ALA A 76 2.60 23.74 15.49
N GLN A 77 3.80 24.25 15.73
CA GLN A 77 4.09 25.71 15.77
C GLN A 77 3.99 26.34 14.37
N VAL A 78 4.36 25.56 13.35
CA VAL A 78 4.37 25.99 11.94
C VAL A 78 3.29 25.27 11.11
N ASN A 79 2.34 24.60 11.77
CA ASN A 79 1.26 23.84 11.14
C ASN A 79 1.75 22.81 10.10
N SER A 80 2.90 22.22 10.34
CA SER A 80 3.55 21.32 9.38
C SER A 80 3.77 19.92 9.97
N GLY A 81 3.99 18.96 9.10
CA GLY A 81 4.44 17.62 9.43
C GLY A 81 5.66 17.26 8.60
N VAL A 82 6.59 16.53 9.20
CA VAL A 82 7.76 15.94 8.53
C VAL A 82 7.82 14.47 8.86
N GLY A 83 8.35 13.67 7.95
CA GLY A 83 8.49 12.24 8.20
C GLY A 83 9.46 11.58 7.24
N VAL A 84 9.91 10.41 7.64
CA VAL A 84 10.75 9.52 6.83
C VAL A 84 10.19 8.11 6.86
N MET A 85 10.33 7.40 5.77
CA MET A 85 9.86 6.02 5.64
C MET A 85 10.84 5.20 4.80
N VAL A 86 11.06 3.97 5.21
CA VAL A 86 11.77 2.96 4.41
C VAL A 86 10.80 1.81 4.18
N MET A 87 10.74 1.34 2.95
CA MET A 87 9.93 0.19 2.53
C MET A 87 10.82 -0.77 1.75
N HIS A 88 10.69 -2.04 2.04
CA HIS A 88 11.32 -3.12 1.28
C HIS A 88 10.24 -4.14 0.90
N ASP A 89 10.23 -4.52 -0.38
CA ASP A 89 9.32 -5.52 -0.93
C ASP A 89 10.10 -6.54 -1.73
N ARG A 90 9.78 -7.80 -1.52
CA ARG A 90 10.37 -8.93 -2.24
C ARG A 90 9.26 -9.73 -2.89
N ALA A 91 9.37 -9.90 -4.20
CA ALA A 91 8.38 -10.59 -5.01
C ALA A 91 8.87 -11.98 -5.44
N GLY A 92 8.26 -13.02 -4.89
CA GLY A 92 8.40 -14.39 -5.37
C GLY A 92 9.81 -14.99 -5.29
N SER A 93 10.00 -16.10 -6.04
CA SER A 93 11.23 -16.92 -6.06
C SER A 93 12.42 -16.21 -6.70
N ASN A 94 12.13 -15.30 -7.62
CA ASN A 94 13.15 -14.74 -8.51
C ASN A 94 13.92 -13.57 -7.88
N GLY A 95 13.73 -13.32 -6.57
CA GLY A 95 14.49 -12.30 -5.85
C GLY A 95 14.26 -10.88 -6.35
N LEU A 96 13.20 -10.63 -7.14
CA LEU A 96 12.85 -9.27 -7.53
C LEU A 96 12.53 -8.48 -6.28
N SER A 97 13.33 -7.47 -6.02
CA SER A 97 13.20 -6.65 -4.82
C SER A 97 13.07 -5.16 -5.15
N PHE A 98 12.37 -4.48 -4.28
CA PHE A 98 12.14 -3.05 -4.31
C PHE A 98 12.48 -2.50 -2.93
N THR A 99 13.38 -1.53 -2.87
CA THR A 99 13.71 -0.82 -1.64
C THR A 99 13.57 0.65 -1.86
N GLN A 100 12.75 1.32 -1.07
CA GLN A 100 12.55 2.76 -1.15
C GLN A 100 12.80 3.41 0.20
N ALA A 101 13.66 4.43 0.23
CA ALA A 101 13.77 5.39 1.32
C ALA A 101 13.11 6.71 0.89
N SER A 102 12.27 7.29 1.71
CA SER A 102 11.54 8.51 1.38
C SER A 102 11.44 9.48 2.53
N ALA A 103 11.41 10.77 2.20
CA ALA A 103 11.13 11.87 3.11
C ALA A 103 9.84 12.57 2.66
N ALA A 104 9.01 12.96 3.62
CA ALA A 104 7.72 13.59 3.37
C ALA A 104 7.56 14.87 4.20
N TYR A 105 6.89 15.83 3.60
CA TYR A 105 6.51 17.09 4.22
C TYR A 105 5.04 17.35 3.98
N SER A 106 4.34 17.88 4.99
CA SER A 106 2.96 18.33 4.84
C SER A 106 2.74 19.69 5.52
N TYR A 107 1.78 20.44 4.99
CA TYR A 107 1.34 21.72 5.55
C TYR A 107 -0.17 21.71 5.78
N GLU A 108 -0.63 22.16 6.97
CA GLU A 108 -2.03 22.25 7.37
C GLU A 108 -2.52 23.69 7.29
N ALA A 109 -3.46 23.95 6.40
CA ALA A 109 -4.18 25.22 6.30
C ALA A 109 -5.55 25.06 6.99
N ARG A 110 -5.79 25.83 8.05
CA ARG A 110 -7.08 25.84 8.76
C ARG A 110 -8.05 26.77 8.03
N ILE A 111 -9.23 26.22 7.69
CA ILE A 111 -10.32 26.99 7.10
C ILE A 111 -11.10 27.67 8.23
N ASP A 112 -11.44 26.92 9.26
CA ASP A 112 -12.13 27.39 10.45
C ASP A 112 -11.81 26.54 11.69
N ARG A 113 -12.62 26.65 12.76
CA ARG A 113 -12.40 25.89 14.01
C ARG A 113 -12.66 24.39 13.88
N LYS A 114 -13.37 23.95 12.84
CA LYS A 114 -13.81 22.55 12.65
C LYS A 114 -13.31 21.92 11.37
N ARG A 115 -12.79 22.71 10.41
CA ARG A 115 -12.38 22.28 9.08
C ARG A 115 -10.96 22.70 8.77
N ALA A 116 -10.20 21.80 8.17
CA ALA A 116 -8.85 22.10 7.70
C ALA A 116 -8.56 21.34 6.41
N MET A 117 -7.55 21.80 5.70
CA MET A 117 -6.97 21.14 4.53
C MET A 117 -5.49 20.91 4.80
N ARG A 118 -4.95 19.84 4.21
CA ARG A 118 -3.50 19.58 4.23
C ARG A 118 -3.03 19.28 2.81
N GLY A 119 -1.88 19.84 2.46
CA GLY A 119 -1.12 19.45 1.27
C GLY A 119 0.14 18.72 1.70
N GLY A 120 0.61 17.77 0.92
CA GLY A 120 1.83 17.03 1.22
C GLY A 120 2.62 16.67 -0.01
N LEU A 121 3.94 16.58 0.15
CA LEU A 121 4.90 16.12 -0.84
C LEU A 121 5.77 15.02 -0.23
N ARG A 122 6.15 14.04 -1.05
CA ARG A 122 7.09 12.99 -0.69
C ARG A 122 8.13 12.84 -1.79
N LEU A 123 9.38 12.79 -1.39
CA LEU A 123 10.53 12.49 -2.26
C LEU A 123 11.08 11.14 -1.82
N GLY A 124 11.21 10.22 -2.76
CA GLY A 124 11.74 8.88 -2.56
C GLY A 124 12.97 8.63 -3.40
N TYR A 125 13.91 7.85 -2.87
CA TYR A 125 14.96 7.20 -3.62
C TYR A 125 14.69 5.71 -3.60
N THR A 126 14.52 5.14 -4.78
CA THR A 126 14.11 3.75 -4.97
C THR A 126 15.22 2.99 -5.66
N GLN A 127 15.51 1.82 -5.14
CA GLN A 127 16.37 0.82 -5.75
C GLN A 127 15.53 -0.42 -6.06
N ARG A 128 15.58 -0.85 -7.31
CA ARG A 128 14.99 -2.09 -7.77
C ARG A 128 16.10 -3.03 -8.21
N SER A 129 16.04 -4.29 -7.80
CA SER A 129 17.04 -5.28 -8.17
C SER A 129 16.40 -6.65 -8.31
N PHE A 130 17.07 -7.53 -9.01
CA PHE A 130 16.76 -8.96 -9.06
C PHE A 130 18.05 -9.76 -8.87
N ASP A 131 17.88 -11.02 -8.48
CA ASP A 131 18.99 -11.95 -8.34
C ASP A 131 19.05 -12.84 -9.59
N PRO A 132 20.04 -12.63 -10.48
CA PRO A 132 20.14 -13.40 -11.72
C PRO A 132 20.34 -14.92 -11.48
N ASP A 133 20.95 -15.31 -10.36
CA ASP A 133 21.21 -16.72 -10.05
C ASP A 133 19.94 -17.50 -9.77
N ASN A 134 18.85 -16.81 -9.42
CA ASN A 134 17.52 -17.39 -9.22
C ASN A 134 16.64 -17.39 -10.46
N PHE A 135 17.15 -16.89 -11.60
CA PHE A 135 16.44 -16.91 -12.87
C PHE A 135 16.92 -18.06 -13.75
N LEU A 136 15.97 -18.80 -14.29
CA LEU A 136 16.22 -19.76 -15.36
C LEU A 136 15.59 -19.21 -16.64
N PHE A 137 16.43 -18.70 -17.54
CA PHE A 137 15.98 -18.13 -18.81
C PHE A 137 15.58 -19.22 -19.81
N ALA A 138 14.69 -18.87 -20.72
CA ALA A 138 14.20 -19.83 -21.74
C ALA A 138 15.31 -20.43 -22.61
N ASP A 139 16.35 -19.64 -22.94
CA ASP A 139 17.52 -20.11 -23.67
C ASP A 139 18.33 -21.13 -22.89
N GLN A 140 18.45 -20.98 -21.58
CA GLN A 140 19.14 -21.94 -20.70
C GLN A 140 18.39 -23.28 -20.67
N VAL A 141 17.05 -23.24 -20.59
CA VAL A 141 16.22 -24.45 -20.62
C VAL A 141 16.39 -25.19 -21.93
N ILE A 142 16.39 -24.47 -23.07
CA ILE A 142 16.57 -25.06 -24.42
C ILE A 142 17.99 -25.64 -24.60
N ARG A 143 18.98 -25.11 -23.87
CA ARG A 143 20.39 -25.49 -23.88
C ARG A 143 20.74 -26.45 -22.74
N ASP A 144 19.83 -27.33 -22.34
CA ASP A 144 20.02 -28.35 -21.30
C ASP A 144 20.47 -27.76 -19.93
N ASN A 145 19.86 -26.67 -19.52
CA ASN A 145 20.16 -25.91 -18.30
C ASN A 145 21.59 -25.34 -18.28
N ALA A 146 22.01 -24.75 -19.40
CA ALA A 146 23.31 -24.06 -19.48
C ALA A 146 23.49 -23.06 -18.31
N SER A 147 24.68 -23.03 -17.75
CA SER A 147 25.01 -22.16 -16.60
C SER A 147 24.95 -20.66 -16.86
N THR A 148 24.95 -20.26 -18.14
CA THR A 148 24.91 -18.85 -18.55
C THR A 148 23.81 -18.64 -19.58
N SER A 149 23.03 -17.56 -19.41
CA SER A 149 22.07 -17.13 -20.43
C SER A 149 22.76 -16.39 -21.58
N LEU A 150 22.15 -16.50 -22.77
CA LEU A 150 22.50 -15.67 -23.93
C LEU A 150 21.78 -14.32 -23.92
N GLU A 151 20.82 -14.12 -23.04
CA GLU A 151 20.16 -12.85 -22.88
C GLU A 151 21.17 -11.80 -22.36
N SER A 152 21.44 -10.81 -23.19
CA SER A 152 22.37 -9.73 -22.89
C SER A 152 21.62 -8.46 -22.48
N GLY A 153 22.33 -7.55 -21.80
CA GLY A 153 21.77 -6.24 -21.46
C GLY A 153 20.90 -6.21 -20.21
N LEU A 154 20.89 -7.29 -19.41
CA LEU A 154 20.24 -7.27 -18.11
C LEU A 154 21.08 -6.47 -17.11
N ILE A 155 20.40 -5.62 -16.35
CA ILE A 155 20.98 -4.80 -15.28
C ILE A 155 20.44 -5.34 -13.95
N GLU A 156 21.32 -5.87 -13.11
CA GLU A 156 20.93 -6.44 -11.82
C GLU A 156 20.25 -5.43 -10.89
N ARG A 157 20.53 -4.14 -11.10
CA ARG A 157 20.05 -3.08 -10.21
C ARG A 157 19.85 -1.77 -10.96
N VAL A 158 18.69 -1.16 -10.75
CA VAL A 158 18.37 0.20 -11.19
C VAL A 158 17.94 1.06 -9.97
N SER A 159 18.33 2.33 -9.99
CA SER A 159 17.94 3.28 -8.95
C SER A 159 17.35 4.53 -9.56
N TYR A 160 16.32 5.07 -8.93
CA TYR A 160 15.64 6.27 -9.44
C TYR A 160 15.02 7.09 -8.29
N PHE A 161 14.81 8.37 -8.58
CA PHE A 161 14.03 9.23 -7.69
C PHE A 161 12.54 9.12 -8.02
N ASP A 162 11.72 9.24 -6.98
CA ASP A 162 10.27 9.19 -7.05
C ASP A 162 9.66 10.37 -6.34
N VAL A 163 8.67 11.00 -6.96
CA VAL A 163 7.99 12.19 -6.45
C VAL A 163 6.51 11.88 -6.30
N SER A 164 5.96 12.20 -5.13
CA SER A 164 4.54 12.04 -4.85
C SER A 164 3.97 13.30 -4.22
N ALA A 165 2.70 13.58 -4.50
CA ALA A 165 1.96 14.69 -3.90
C ALA A 165 0.58 14.22 -3.42
N GLY A 166 0.01 14.94 -2.47
CA GLY A 166 -1.33 14.64 -1.99
C GLY A 166 -2.01 15.81 -1.31
N GLY A 167 -3.32 15.71 -1.21
CA GLY A 167 -4.19 16.63 -0.52
C GLY A 167 -5.16 15.90 0.39
N LEU A 168 -5.57 16.57 1.45
CA LEU A 168 -6.53 16.06 2.42
C LEU A 168 -7.43 17.20 2.90
N TYR A 169 -8.72 17.02 2.82
CA TYR A 169 -9.72 17.82 3.51
C TYR A 169 -10.27 17.04 4.68
N PHE A 170 -10.46 17.68 5.82
CA PHE A 170 -10.98 16.98 6.98
C PHE A 170 -11.75 17.88 7.96
N THR A 171 -12.66 17.23 8.67
CA THR A 171 -13.44 17.76 9.79
C THR A 171 -13.23 16.90 11.03
N GLU A 172 -14.02 17.10 12.08
CA GLU A 172 -13.98 16.22 13.26
C GLU A 172 -14.46 14.80 12.98
N ALA A 173 -15.37 14.62 12.01
CA ALA A 173 -15.98 13.33 11.71
C ALA A 173 -15.72 12.81 10.29
N PHE A 174 -15.46 13.69 9.33
CA PHE A 174 -15.30 13.34 7.93
C PHE A 174 -13.94 13.73 7.40
N TRP A 175 -13.38 12.91 6.52
CA TRP A 175 -12.20 13.26 5.73
C TRP A 175 -12.31 12.73 4.31
N ALA A 176 -11.67 13.44 3.40
CA ALA A 176 -11.48 13.03 2.01
C ALA A 176 -10.08 13.47 1.55
N GLY A 177 -9.35 12.57 0.92
CA GLY A 177 -8.00 12.83 0.44
C GLY A 177 -7.77 12.23 -0.93
N PHE A 178 -6.81 12.80 -1.62
CA PHE A 178 -6.28 12.27 -2.88
C PHE A 178 -4.76 12.26 -2.84
N SER A 179 -4.14 11.35 -3.55
CA SER A 179 -2.69 11.36 -3.77
C SER A 179 -2.34 10.89 -5.17
N VAL A 180 -1.22 11.40 -5.67
CA VAL A 180 -0.61 10.98 -6.92
C VAL A 180 0.84 10.61 -6.63
N ASN A 181 1.20 9.37 -6.89
CA ASN A 181 2.54 8.85 -6.77
C ASN A 181 3.16 8.72 -8.16
N HIS A 182 4.48 8.69 -8.23
CA HIS A 182 5.25 8.59 -9.48
C HIS A 182 4.96 9.73 -10.46
N LEU A 183 4.89 10.97 -9.94
CA LEU A 183 4.64 12.17 -10.75
C LEU A 183 5.68 12.34 -11.85
N ASN A 184 6.92 11.99 -11.58
CA ASN A 184 8.03 12.08 -12.53
C ASN A 184 8.15 10.85 -13.44
N ARG A 185 7.27 9.83 -13.28
CA ARG A 185 7.23 8.60 -14.09
C ARG A 185 8.62 8.02 -14.35
N PRO A 186 9.37 7.68 -13.28
CA PRO A 186 10.75 7.24 -13.40
C PRO A 186 10.85 5.97 -14.25
N ASP A 187 11.99 5.80 -14.91
CA ASP A 187 12.31 4.56 -15.59
C ASP A 187 12.85 3.54 -14.58
N GLN A 188 12.23 2.36 -14.55
CA GLN A 188 12.57 1.24 -13.68
C GLN A 188 13.07 0.02 -14.47
N SER A 189 13.47 0.20 -15.73
CA SER A 189 13.93 -0.88 -16.58
C SER A 189 15.15 -1.58 -15.98
N LEU A 190 15.11 -2.90 -15.91
CA LEU A 190 16.23 -3.77 -15.58
C LEU A 190 16.91 -4.28 -16.87
N GLN A 191 16.67 -3.63 -17.99
CA GLN A 191 17.27 -3.92 -19.28
C GLN A 191 17.97 -2.66 -19.83
N SER A 192 19.21 -2.77 -20.29
CA SER A 192 20.05 -1.62 -20.70
C SER A 192 19.42 -0.79 -21.82
N ASP A 193 18.78 -1.46 -22.78
CA ASP A 193 18.16 -0.82 -23.94
C ASP A 193 16.64 -0.75 -23.84
N GLY A 194 16.08 -1.13 -22.66
CA GLY A 194 14.66 -1.14 -22.38
C GLY A 194 14.19 0.16 -21.72
N GLU A 195 12.94 0.54 -21.97
CA GLU A 195 12.25 1.61 -21.26
C GLU A 195 11.04 0.99 -20.53
N ALA A 196 10.99 1.16 -19.22
CA ALA A 196 9.90 0.69 -18.36
C ALA A 196 9.45 1.81 -17.42
N ARG A 197 8.81 2.84 -17.99
CA ARG A 197 8.30 3.97 -17.19
C ARG A 197 7.22 3.54 -16.23
N LEU A 198 7.46 3.81 -14.96
CA LEU A 198 6.50 3.53 -13.89
C LEU A 198 5.26 4.41 -14.08
N PRO A 199 4.06 3.83 -14.26
CA PRO A 199 2.84 4.62 -14.42
C PRO A 199 2.53 5.39 -13.14
N MET A 200 1.98 6.59 -13.27
CA MET A 200 1.44 7.32 -12.12
C MET A 200 0.37 6.48 -11.43
N ARG A 201 0.45 6.42 -10.09
CA ARG A 201 -0.58 5.83 -9.26
C ARG A 201 -1.40 6.93 -8.62
N THR A 202 -2.67 7.01 -8.97
CA THR A 202 -3.64 7.92 -8.36
C THR A 202 -4.44 7.18 -7.31
N SER A 203 -4.73 7.83 -6.20
CA SER A 203 -5.64 7.29 -5.20
C SER A 203 -6.53 8.36 -4.58
N VAL A 204 -7.73 7.93 -4.22
CA VAL A 204 -8.72 8.75 -3.49
C VAL A 204 -9.17 7.94 -2.29
N HIS A 205 -9.16 8.53 -1.13
CA HIS A 205 -9.68 7.90 0.09
C HIS A 205 -10.61 8.85 0.82
N LEU A 206 -11.63 8.29 1.43
CA LEU A 206 -12.60 9.03 2.23
C LEU A 206 -13.06 8.18 3.41
N GLY A 207 -13.57 8.85 4.44
CA GLY A 207 -14.15 8.15 5.56
C GLY A 207 -14.96 9.06 6.46
N HIS A 208 -15.81 8.43 7.25
CA HIS A 208 -16.70 9.08 8.18
C HIS A 208 -16.77 8.31 9.49
N ARG A 209 -16.74 9.03 10.60
CA ARG A 209 -16.89 8.49 11.95
C ARG A 209 -18.28 8.74 12.48
N ILE A 210 -18.87 7.73 13.05
CA ILE A 210 -20.20 7.73 13.62
C ILE A 210 -20.08 7.31 15.08
N PRO A 211 -20.22 8.24 16.04
CA PRO A 211 -20.27 7.87 17.46
C PRO A 211 -21.56 7.05 17.71
N LEU A 212 -21.40 5.93 18.42
CA LEU A 212 -22.50 5.03 18.77
C LEU A 212 -22.81 5.14 20.26
N ASP A 213 -23.21 6.32 20.71
CA ASP A 213 -23.42 6.65 22.13
C ASP A 213 -24.43 5.74 22.83
N GLY A 214 -25.40 5.17 22.09
CA GLY A 214 -26.40 4.24 22.61
C GLY A 214 -25.89 2.81 22.86
N LEU A 215 -24.71 2.44 22.36
CA LEU A 215 -24.07 1.12 22.52
C LEU A 215 -22.89 1.17 23.50
N SER A 216 -22.65 2.33 24.11
CA SER A 216 -21.53 2.51 25.04
C SER A 216 -21.75 1.75 26.31
N VAL A 217 -20.84 0.84 26.66
CA VAL A 217 -20.84 0.12 27.94
C VAL A 217 -20.01 0.94 28.94
N GLY A 218 -20.69 1.55 29.92
CA GLY A 218 -20.01 2.37 30.92
C GLY A 218 -19.61 3.77 30.39
N ARG A 219 -18.36 4.19 30.62
CA ARG A 219 -17.79 5.48 30.15
C ARG A 219 -17.09 5.36 28.80
N SER A 220 -17.11 4.20 28.19
CA SER A 220 -16.37 3.95 26.96
C SER A 220 -17.12 4.45 25.73
N ARG A 221 -16.37 5.05 24.80
CA ARG A 221 -16.92 5.50 23.51
C ARG A 221 -16.83 4.37 22.51
N THR A 222 -18.00 3.93 22.05
CA THR A 222 -18.07 3.07 20.86
C THR A 222 -18.17 3.94 19.61
N GLU A 223 -17.35 3.67 18.62
CA GLU A 223 -17.30 4.46 17.39
C GLU A 223 -17.27 3.52 16.18
N LEU A 224 -18.12 3.80 15.18
CA LEU A 224 -18.09 3.13 13.88
C LEU A 224 -17.43 4.08 12.87
N THR A 225 -16.38 3.60 12.22
CA THR A 225 -15.72 4.31 11.12
C THR A 225 -16.02 3.59 9.81
N LEU A 226 -16.67 4.26 8.87
CA LEU A 226 -16.87 3.76 7.50
C LEU A 226 -15.87 4.46 6.59
N ALA A 227 -15.24 3.72 5.68
CA ALA A 227 -14.28 4.32 4.77
C ALA A 227 -14.20 3.57 3.43
N ALA A 228 -13.68 4.27 2.42
CA ALA A 228 -13.40 3.75 1.10
C ALA A 228 -12.06 4.26 0.60
N HIS A 229 -11.38 3.44 -0.17
CA HIS A 229 -10.13 3.77 -0.82
C HIS A 229 -10.13 3.22 -2.25
N TYR A 230 -10.03 4.11 -3.21
CA TYR A 230 -9.85 3.77 -4.63
C TYR A 230 -8.44 4.10 -5.06
N LYS A 231 -7.79 3.22 -5.79
CA LYS A 231 -6.50 3.48 -6.43
C LYS A 231 -6.47 2.93 -7.85
N ALA A 232 -5.76 3.63 -8.72
CA ALA A 232 -5.55 3.24 -10.10
C ALA A 232 -4.09 3.46 -10.50
N GLN A 233 -3.50 2.49 -11.21
CA GLN A 233 -2.14 2.55 -11.75
C GLN A 233 -2.09 1.85 -13.11
N GLY A 234 -1.86 2.61 -14.18
CA GLY A 234 -1.89 2.07 -15.54
C GLY A 234 -3.25 1.47 -15.90
N LYS A 235 -3.28 0.16 -16.18
CA LYS A 235 -4.51 -0.59 -16.50
C LYS A 235 -5.23 -1.14 -15.26
N TRP A 236 -4.58 -1.08 -14.09
CA TRP A 236 -5.05 -1.69 -12.85
C TRP A 236 -5.71 -0.66 -11.97
N ASP A 237 -6.84 -1.03 -11.43
CA ASP A 237 -7.56 -0.27 -10.43
C ASP A 237 -8.14 -1.19 -9.37
N GLN A 238 -8.38 -0.64 -8.20
CA GLN A 238 -8.84 -1.34 -7.03
C GLN A 238 -9.68 -0.41 -6.18
N LEU A 239 -10.78 -0.94 -5.66
CA LEU A 239 -11.61 -0.29 -4.66
C LEU A 239 -11.61 -1.16 -3.39
N ASP A 240 -11.28 -0.54 -2.26
CA ASP A 240 -11.45 -1.11 -0.93
C ASP A 240 -12.59 -0.33 -0.24
N VAL A 241 -13.61 -1.03 0.24
CA VAL A 241 -14.73 -0.45 1.00
C VAL A 241 -14.93 -1.24 2.27
N GLY A 242 -15.10 -0.55 3.38
CA GLY A 242 -15.28 -1.23 4.65
C GLY A 242 -15.38 -0.30 5.83
N GLY A 243 -15.14 -0.82 7.01
CA GLY A 243 -15.21 -0.03 8.23
C GLY A 243 -14.57 -0.72 9.41
N TYR A 244 -14.53 0.03 10.51
CA TYR A 244 -13.98 -0.36 11.78
C TYR A 244 -14.97 -0.06 12.89
N LEU A 245 -15.14 -1.01 13.79
CA LEU A 245 -15.83 -0.83 15.06
C LEU A 245 -14.79 -0.70 16.17
N HIS A 246 -14.72 0.46 16.81
CA HIS A 246 -13.84 0.73 17.94
C HIS A 246 -14.60 0.57 19.25
N LEU A 247 -14.08 -0.28 20.11
CA LEU A 247 -14.63 -0.60 21.44
C LEU A 247 -13.52 -0.38 22.48
N GLU A 248 -13.39 0.83 22.99
CA GLU A 248 -12.30 1.21 23.93
C GLU A 248 -10.89 0.96 23.36
N GLN A 249 -10.25 -0.12 23.84
CA GLN A 249 -8.91 -0.52 23.46
C GLN A 249 -8.87 -1.52 22.29
N VAL A 250 -10.04 -2.07 21.92
CA VAL A 250 -10.12 -3.08 20.87
C VAL A 250 -10.81 -2.51 19.64
N SER A 251 -10.35 -2.88 18.48
CA SER A 251 -10.98 -2.53 17.20
C SER A 251 -11.12 -3.75 16.31
N PHE A 252 -12.23 -3.81 15.60
CA PHE A 252 -12.50 -4.83 14.59
C PHE A 252 -12.77 -4.16 13.26
N GLY A 253 -12.19 -4.68 12.18
CA GLY A 253 -12.38 -4.18 10.83
C GLY A 253 -12.90 -5.25 9.89
N LEU A 254 -13.77 -4.84 8.98
CA LEU A 254 -14.24 -5.66 7.87
C LEU A 254 -14.17 -4.83 6.59
N TRP A 255 -13.45 -5.37 5.60
CA TRP A 255 -13.27 -4.71 4.31
C TRP A 255 -13.50 -5.68 3.16
N TYR A 256 -14.00 -5.14 2.08
CA TYR A 256 -14.09 -5.82 0.80
C TYR A 256 -13.20 -5.10 -0.22
N ARG A 257 -12.45 -5.88 -0.99
CA ARG A 257 -11.57 -5.41 -2.05
C ARG A 257 -12.03 -5.98 -3.38
N GLY A 258 -12.31 -5.09 -4.35
CA GLY A 258 -12.75 -5.46 -5.69
C GLY A 258 -13.67 -4.42 -6.30
N LEU A 259 -14.02 -4.63 -7.58
CA LEU A 259 -14.96 -3.81 -8.37
C LEU A 259 -15.99 -4.73 -9.06
N PRO A 260 -16.73 -5.58 -8.31
CA PRO A 260 -17.65 -6.54 -8.91
C PRO A 260 -18.74 -5.83 -9.70
N GLY A 261 -19.00 -6.33 -10.93
CA GLY A 261 -20.06 -5.81 -11.78
C GLY A 261 -19.78 -4.44 -12.44
N ILE A 262 -18.73 -3.72 -12.02
CA ILE A 262 -18.34 -2.43 -12.60
C ILE A 262 -17.24 -2.60 -13.64
N LYS A 263 -16.26 -3.43 -13.33
CA LYS A 263 -15.12 -3.69 -14.22
C LYS A 263 -14.70 -5.16 -14.12
N ALA A 264 -14.47 -5.78 -15.29
CA ALA A 264 -13.88 -7.11 -15.38
C ALA A 264 -12.51 -6.98 -16.03
N TYR A 265 -11.54 -7.80 -15.60
CA TYR A 265 -10.22 -7.85 -16.25
C TYR A 265 -10.29 -8.46 -17.64
N ALA A 266 -11.12 -9.48 -17.80
CA ALA A 266 -11.46 -10.14 -19.06
C ALA A 266 -12.88 -10.69 -18.98
N PRO A 267 -13.54 -11.00 -20.11
CA PRO A 267 -14.84 -11.64 -20.11
C PRO A 267 -14.82 -12.91 -19.22
N GLY A 268 -15.75 -12.99 -18.26
CA GLY A 268 -15.83 -14.10 -17.30
C GLY A 268 -14.91 -14.05 -16.08
N TYR A 269 -14.07 -13.00 -15.94
CA TYR A 269 -13.19 -12.79 -14.79
C TYR A 269 -13.61 -11.52 -14.04
N PRO A 270 -14.48 -11.64 -13.03
CA PRO A 270 -14.86 -10.48 -12.21
C PRO A 270 -13.64 -9.90 -11.48
N ASN A 271 -13.68 -8.60 -11.23
CA ASN A 271 -12.63 -7.92 -10.47
C ASN A 271 -12.92 -8.04 -8.97
N ASP A 272 -12.87 -9.29 -8.46
CA ASP A 272 -12.98 -9.62 -7.04
C ASP A 272 -11.59 -10.03 -6.55
N ASP A 273 -11.17 -9.50 -5.41
CA ASP A 273 -9.85 -9.84 -4.86
C ASP A 273 -9.95 -10.49 -3.47
N ALA A 274 -10.40 -9.77 -2.46
CA ALA A 274 -10.38 -10.30 -1.09
C ALA A 274 -11.46 -9.70 -0.18
N VAL A 275 -11.85 -10.47 0.83
CA VAL A 275 -12.48 -9.99 2.07
C VAL A 275 -11.41 -9.93 3.14
N ILE A 276 -11.28 -8.80 3.83
CA ILE A 276 -10.23 -8.54 4.80
C ILE A 276 -10.85 -8.42 6.19
N LEU A 277 -10.39 -9.27 7.09
CA LEU A 277 -10.73 -9.22 8.51
C LEU A 277 -9.57 -8.58 9.27
N MET A 278 -9.88 -7.64 10.16
CA MET A 278 -8.88 -6.95 10.98
C MET A 278 -9.27 -6.99 12.45
N ALA A 279 -8.25 -7.11 13.31
CA ALA A 279 -8.36 -6.94 14.75
C ALA A 279 -7.22 -6.07 15.24
N GLY A 280 -7.54 -5.10 16.09
CA GLY A 280 -6.56 -4.17 16.65
C GLY A 280 -6.72 -4.05 18.17
N PHE A 281 -5.61 -3.74 18.82
CA PHE A 281 -5.55 -3.51 20.26
C PHE A 281 -4.67 -2.30 20.57
N GLU A 282 -5.21 -1.31 21.27
CA GLU A 282 -4.49 -0.12 21.73
C GLU A 282 -4.25 -0.21 23.25
N THR A 283 -3.00 -0.11 23.66
CA THR A 283 -2.61 -0.10 25.08
C THR A 283 -2.73 1.29 25.68
N ASP A 284 -2.87 1.38 27.01
CA ASP A 284 -2.80 2.66 27.76
C ASP A 284 -1.48 3.39 27.56
N ARG A 285 -0.44 2.69 27.14
CA ARG A 285 0.90 3.24 26.84
C ARG A 285 1.07 3.69 25.38
N GLN A 286 -0.04 3.83 24.62
CA GLN A 286 -0.08 4.36 23.25
C GLN A 286 0.59 3.48 22.18
N TRP A 287 0.73 2.19 22.47
CA TRP A 287 1.03 1.19 21.47
C TRP A 287 -0.25 0.69 20.85
N THR A 288 -0.29 0.59 19.54
CA THR A 288 -1.37 -0.05 18.79
C THR A 288 -0.80 -1.23 18.01
N PHE A 289 -1.42 -2.39 18.15
CA PHE A 289 -1.12 -3.60 17.40
C PHE A 289 -2.31 -3.92 16.53
N ILE A 290 -2.09 -4.19 15.25
CA ILE A 290 -3.15 -4.52 14.31
C ILE A 290 -2.72 -5.75 13.52
N TYR A 291 -3.61 -6.72 13.46
CA TYR A 291 -3.45 -7.88 12.60
C TYR A 291 -4.60 -7.93 11.60
N SER A 292 -4.31 -8.26 10.35
CA SER A 292 -5.31 -8.53 9.34
C SER A 292 -5.03 -9.81 8.56
N TYR A 293 -6.11 -10.42 8.10
CA TYR A 293 -6.08 -11.57 7.22
C TYR A 293 -6.96 -11.28 6.00
N ASP A 294 -6.34 -11.34 4.81
CA ASP A 294 -7.03 -11.20 3.53
C ASP A 294 -7.47 -12.58 3.06
N ILE A 295 -8.77 -12.82 3.06
CA ILE A 295 -9.39 -14.02 2.51
C ILE A 295 -9.55 -13.79 1.01
N THR A 296 -8.73 -14.43 0.19
CA THR A 296 -8.84 -14.33 -1.26
C THR A 296 -10.16 -14.92 -1.73
N VAL A 297 -10.95 -14.14 -2.47
CA VAL A 297 -12.25 -14.57 -3.04
C VAL A 297 -12.18 -14.74 -4.56
N SER A 298 -11.07 -14.34 -5.19
CA SER A 298 -10.80 -14.55 -6.62
C SER A 298 -10.49 -16.01 -6.94
N TRP A 299 -10.29 -16.31 -8.21
CA TRP A 299 -9.92 -17.66 -8.68
C TRP A 299 -8.64 -18.22 -8.04
N LEU A 300 -7.80 -17.37 -7.46
CA LEU A 300 -6.61 -17.77 -6.69
C LEU A 300 -6.92 -18.26 -5.28
N ALA A 301 -8.19 -18.25 -4.84
CA ALA A 301 -8.60 -18.59 -3.47
C ALA A 301 -8.09 -19.95 -3.00
N ARG A 302 -8.04 -20.96 -3.90
CA ARG A 302 -7.63 -22.33 -3.55
C ARG A 302 -6.15 -22.52 -3.31
N SER A 303 -5.31 -21.68 -3.87
CA SER A 303 -3.84 -21.84 -3.87
C SER A 303 -3.09 -20.75 -3.15
N SER A 304 -3.66 -19.55 -3.02
CA SER A 304 -2.94 -18.37 -2.50
C SER A 304 -2.62 -18.44 -1.01
N GLY A 305 -3.44 -19.12 -0.20
CA GLY A 305 -3.32 -19.07 1.26
C GLY A 305 -3.63 -17.70 1.86
N GLY A 306 -4.19 -16.77 1.06
CA GLY A 306 -4.52 -15.42 1.49
C GLY A 306 -3.30 -14.52 1.74
N ALA A 307 -3.49 -13.48 2.57
CA ALA A 307 -2.40 -12.63 3.01
C ALA A 307 -2.53 -12.27 4.50
N HIS A 308 -1.39 -12.24 5.17
CA HIS A 308 -1.27 -11.86 6.57
C HIS A 308 -0.58 -10.49 6.66
N GLU A 309 -1.11 -9.58 7.46
CA GLU A 309 -0.47 -8.28 7.69
C GLU A 309 -0.48 -7.94 9.18
N LEU A 310 0.67 -7.53 9.69
CA LEU A 310 0.86 -7.09 11.07
C LEU A 310 1.37 -5.66 11.06
N SER A 311 0.73 -4.79 11.82
CA SER A 311 1.20 -3.41 12.03
C SER A 311 1.36 -3.13 13.50
N VAL A 312 2.43 -2.40 13.82
CA VAL A 312 2.72 -1.90 15.17
C VAL A 312 2.92 -0.41 15.06
N ARG A 313 2.22 0.33 15.90
CA ARG A 313 2.31 1.78 15.95
C ARG A 313 2.54 2.25 17.38
N TYR A 314 3.41 3.24 17.53
CA TYR A 314 3.63 3.96 18.77
C TYR A 314 3.42 5.45 18.53
N GLU A 315 2.54 6.09 19.29
CA GLU A 315 2.32 7.53 19.26
C GLU A 315 2.81 8.18 20.56
N TRP A 316 3.73 9.15 20.48
CA TRP A 316 4.19 9.87 21.67
C TRP A 316 3.08 10.72 22.26
N PRO A 317 2.90 10.70 23.58
CA PRO A 317 1.88 11.49 24.26
C PRO A 317 2.16 12.99 24.13
N ARG A 318 1.10 13.75 24.09
CA ARG A 318 1.19 15.20 24.00
C ARG A 318 1.88 15.79 25.24
N ARG A 319 2.98 16.52 25.05
CA ARG A 319 3.78 17.14 26.14
C ARG A 319 3.10 18.31 26.85
N THR A 320 2.10 18.98 26.26
CA THR A 320 1.47 20.20 26.82
C THR A 320 -0.02 20.06 27.00
N LYS A 321 -0.48 20.16 28.25
CA LYS A 321 -1.92 20.18 28.63
C LYS A 321 -2.68 21.44 28.13
N ASN A 322 -1.99 22.50 27.68
CA ASN A 322 -2.57 23.84 27.58
C ASN A 322 -2.93 24.38 26.20
N ARG A 323 -2.82 23.61 25.12
CA ARG A 323 -3.38 24.04 23.84
C ARG A 323 -4.42 23.02 23.36
N LYS A 324 -5.69 23.44 23.36
CA LYS A 324 -6.79 22.81 22.64
C LYS A 324 -6.55 22.94 21.11
N ALA A 325 -5.43 22.41 20.61
CA ALA A 325 -5.32 22.21 19.19
C ALA A 325 -6.23 21.02 18.88
N LYS A 326 -7.39 21.27 18.34
CA LYS A 326 -8.26 20.23 17.78
C LYS A 326 -7.50 19.62 16.61
N ILE A 327 -6.86 18.50 16.86
CA ILE A 327 -6.26 17.67 15.83
C ILE A 327 -7.41 16.83 15.34
N VAL A 328 -7.70 16.91 14.07
CA VAL A 328 -8.64 15.98 13.45
C VAL A 328 -7.91 14.64 13.33
N PRO A 329 -8.36 13.64 14.06
CA PRO A 329 -7.72 12.35 13.98
C PRO A 329 -8.07 11.71 12.64
N CYS A 330 -7.06 11.29 11.89
CA CYS A 330 -7.20 10.15 10.99
C CYS A 330 -7.74 8.95 11.81
N PRO A 331 -8.50 8.03 11.23
CA PRO A 331 -8.93 6.85 11.97
C PRO A 331 -7.74 6.26 12.72
N LYS A 332 -7.90 6.14 14.01
CA LYS A 332 -6.97 5.40 14.84
C LYS A 332 -7.29 3.93 14.64
N PHE A 333 -6.33 3.16 14.24
CA PHE A 333 -6.36 1.72 14.25
C PHE A 333 -5.35 1.24 15.25
#